data_416e7f0deab714affa958967dab1b236
#
_entry.id   416e7f0deab714affa958967dab1b236
#
_cell.length_a   1.000
_cell.length_b   1.000
_cell.length_c   1.000
_cell.angle_alpha   90.00
_cell.angle_beta   90.00
_cell.angle_gamma   90.00
#
_symmetry.space_group_name_H-M   'P 1'
#
loop_
_entity.id
_entity.type
_entity.pdbx_description
1 polymer ?
#
loop_
_entity_poly.entity_id
_entity_poly.type
_entity_poly.pdbx_seq_one_letter_code
_entity_poly.pdbx_strand_id
1 'polypeptide(L)'
;MTVTSVSPAATAAEPSFPRRVNGGYALMDALHRHGVKHIFGYPGGAILPIYDELHKAEARGWLKHILVRHEQGGTHAADAYARATGQVGVCFGTSGPGATNLVTGIATAQMDSVPMVVITGQVPRASIGTDAFQETDIFGITLPIVKHSWVVRDPRDIGRIVAEAFLIAASGRPGPVLIDVPKDVGVEEFDYTPVEPGTAVPAGFQLAPAPEPASLDAALELIRQARRPLLYVGGGAISSGAHAEVAALAERFRLPVTTTLMGKGAFDELHHLSVGMLGMHGTAYANFAVTECDLLIATGARFDDRVTGRLDGFAPRARVIHIDIDAAEVGKTRLPDVAVVGDVKQALEALLADSQGESSGGRTDAWLERIATWKHHYPLVVPAPEGEIAPQEVVALLQELAPQAFITTDVGQHQMWAAQFLHTGPRRWISSAGLGTMGYGMPAAMGVQTAFPDEQVICVAGDASILMNIQELGTLSQYDLPVKVVVLNNGWQGMVRQWQESFYGERYSASEMTGGMPNFPALAEAFGVRGVRISERADLRQQLSEALAHPGPAFIDVQVRRNENCYPMVPPGASNAQMVGLPSHPELAIDTTRECHSCHHITASSSLFCPNCGSRL
;
A
#
# COMPACT_ATOMS: atom_id res chain seq x y z
N MET A 1 27.14 -43.16 45.75
CA MET A 1 26.77 -42.43 44.50
C MET A 1 25.34 -42.78 44.21
N THR A 2 24.43 -41.94 44.62
CA THR A 2 22.99 -42.15 44.50
C THR A 2 22.53 -41.46 43.21
N VAL A 3 22.06 -42.24 42.26
CA VAL A 3 21.49 -41.75 40.99
C VAL A 3 20.03 -41.35 41.28
N THR A 4 19.77 -40.05 41.28
CA THR A 4 18.41 -39.49 41.32
C THR A 4 17.79 -39.61 39.95
N SER A 5 16.73 -40.40 39.83
CA SER A 5 15.87 -40.52 38.64
C SER A 5 15.10 -39.21 38.46
N VAL A 6 15.34 -38.53 37.34
CA VAL A 6 14.51 -37.43 36.86
C VAL A 6 13.23 -38.02 36.27
N SER A 7 12.11 -37.70 36.91
CA SER A 7 10.77 -38.00 36.39
C SER A 7 10.54 -37.26 35.07
N PRO A 8 9.96 -37.87 34.03
CA PRO A 8 9.65 -37.14 32.77
C PRO A 8 8.59 -36.08 33.05
N ALA A 9 8.87 -34.86 32.58
CA ALA A 9 7.92 -33.76 32.64
C ALA A 9 6.58 -34.16 32.02
N ALA A 10 5.50 -33.86 32.75
CA ALA A 10 4.15 -34.08 32.26
C ALA A 10 3.98 -33.38 30.89
N THR A 11 3.72 -34.15 29.86
CA THR A 11 3.27 -33.66 28.58
C THR A 11 2.00 -32.84 28.79
N ALA A 12 2.03 -31.57 28.43
CA ALA A 12 0.84 -30.72 28.38
C ALA A 12 -0.24 -31.48 27.59
N ALA A 13 -1.40 -31.70 28.21
CA ALA A 13 -2.52 -32.35 27.56
C ALA A 13 -2.86 -31.56 26.26
N GLU A 14 -2.86 -32.24 25.15
CA GLU A 14 -3.35 -31.66 23.89
C GLU A 14 -4.76 -31.08 24.14
N PRO A 15 -5.07 -29.89 23.60
CA PRO A 15 -6.40 -29.30 23.78
C PRO A 15 -7.43 -30.26 23.18
N SER A 16 -8.37 -30.75 24.00
CA SER A 16 -9.43 -31.65 23.57
C SER A 16 -10.41 -30.88 22.67
N PHE A 17 -10.34 -31.11 21.35
CA PHE A 17 -11.31 -30.57 20.41
C PHE A 17 -12.63 -31.32 20.55
N PRO A 18 -13.78 -30.63 20.39
CA PRO A 18 -15.06 -31.31 20.28
C PRO A 18 -15.03 -32.22 19.04
N ARG A 19 -15.39 -33.49 19.22
CA ARG A 19 -15.35 -34.51 18.16
C ARG A 19 -16.31 -34.17 17.02
N ARG A 20 -17.44 -33.51 17.31
CA ARG A 20 -18.47 -33.12 16.34
C ARG A 20 -18.75 -31.62 16.43
N VAL A 21 -18.67 -30.92 15.30
CA VAL A 21 -18.82 -29.47 15.18
C VAL A 21 -19.60 -29.12 13.91
N ASN A 22 -20.11 -27.87 13.85
CA ASN A 22 -20.66 -27.31 12.63
C ASN A 22 -19.59 -26.56 11.82
N GLY A 23 -19.94 -26.19 10.57
CA GLY A 23 -19.02 -25.49 9.67
C GLY A 23 -18.56 -24.13 10.20
N GLY A 24 -19.44 -23.39 10.89
CA GLY A 24 -19.07 -22.11 11.52
C GLY A 24 -17.97 -22.26 12.58
N TYR A 25 -18.05 -23.28 13.44
CA TYR A 25 -17.00 -23.59 14.40
C TYR A 25 -15.68 -23.93 13.71
N ALA A 26 -15.72 -24.81 12.71
CA ALA A 26 -14.51 -25.21 11.97
C ALA A 26 -13.81 -23.99 11.33
N LEU A 27 -14.59 -23.02 10.83
CA LEU A 27 -14.06 -21.78 10.28
C LEU A 27 -13.38 -20.93 11.38
N MET A 28 -14.03 -20.75 12.55
CA MET A 28 -13.46 -19.97 13.65
C MET A 28 -12.19 -20.61 14.21
N ASP A 29 -12.18 -21.94 14.38
CA ASP A 29 -10.98 -22.66 14.85
C ASP A 29 -9.84 -22.55 13.84
N ALA A 30 -10.11 -22.69 12.55
CA ALA A 30 -9.10 -22.53 11.50
C ALA A 30 -8.51 -21.11 11.49
N LEU A 31 -9.34 -20.06 11.58
CA LEU A 31 -8.86 -18.67 11.66
C LEU A 31 -8.02 -18.42 12.92
N HIS A 32 -8.47 -18.96 14.07
CA HIS A 32 -7.73 -18.86 15.33
C HIS A 32 -6.34 -19.53 15.22
N ARG A 33 -6.25 -20.73 14.63
CA ARG A 33 -4.98 -21.44 14.40
C ARG A 33 -4.03 -20.66 13.49
N HIS A 34 -4.56 -19.95 12.51
CA HIS A 34 -3.78 -19.04 11.67
C HIS A 34 -3.39 -17.71 12.35
N GLY A 35 -3.69 -17.57 13.65
CA GLY A 35 -3.28 -16.41 14.45
C GLY A 35 -4.11 -15.16 14.18
N VAL A 36 -5.27 -15.27 13.53
CA VAL A 36 -6.18 -14.14 13.32
C VAL A 36 -6.61 -13.55 14.67
N LYS A 37 -6.39 -12.25 14.84
CA LYS A 37 -6.77 -11.52 16.06
C LYS A 37 -8.00 -10.66 15.84
N HIS A 38 -8.15 -10.10 14.64
CA HIS A 38 -9.24 -9.18 14.32
C HIS A 38 -9.88 -9.55 12.99
N ILE A 39 -11.20 -9.42 12.92
CA ILE A 39 -12.00 -9.59 11.71
C ILE A 39 -12.83 -8.32 11.56
N PHE A 40 -12.81 -7.73 10.36
CA PHE A 40 -13.63 -6.59 10.02
C PHE A 40 -14.84 -7.07 9.20
N GLY A 41 -16.06 -6.65 9.53
CA GLY A 41 -17.19 -7.16 8.76
C GLY A 41 -18.54 -6.61 9.14
N TYR A 42 -19.53 -6.99 8.35
CA TYR A 42 -20.92 -6.63 8.54
C TYR A 42 -21.83 -7.88 8.45
N PRO A 43 -22.69 -8.14 9.44
CA PRO A 43 -23.56 -9.31 9.45
C PRO A 43 -24.71 -9.20 8.46
N GLY A 44 -25.23 -10.36 8.03
CA GLY A 44 -26.43 -10.47 7.21
C GLY A 44 -26.95 -11.91 7.16
N GLY A 45 -28.13 -12.10 6.58
CA GLY A 45 -28.89 -13.34 6.69
C GLY A 45 -28.16 -14.64 6.31
N ALA A 46 -27.33 -14.61 5.28
CA ALA A 46 -26.63 -15.80 4.80
C ALA A 46 -25.41 -16.17 5.67
N ILE A 47 -24.74 -15.19 6.27
CA ILE A 47 -23.52 -15.41 7.09
C ILE A 47 -23.83 -15.63 8.59
N LEU A 48 -25.09 -15.55 9.02
CA LEU A 48 -25.48 -15.71 10.44
C LEU A 48 -24.95 -16.98 11.11
N PRO A 49 -24.91 -18.16 10.48
CA PRO A 49 -24.31 -19.33 11.13
C PRO A 49 -22.85 -19.14 11.52
N ILE A 50 -22.11 -18.40 10.72
CA ILE A 50 -20.71 -18.06 10.98
C ILE A 50 -20.63 -17.02 12.12
N TYR A 51 -21.51 -16.01 12.13
CA TYR A 51 -21.58 -15.00 13.19
C TYR A 51 -22.01 -15.57 14.55
N ASP A 52 -22.84 -16.62 14.59
CA ASP A 52 -23.18 -17.31 15.83
C ASP A 52 -21.96 -17.98 16.46
N GLU A 53 -21.12 -18.62 15.65
CA GLU A 53 -19.86 -19.21 16.13
C GLU A 53 -18.77 -18.14 16.40
N LEU A 54 -18.77 -17.03 15.65
CA LEU A 54 -17.92 -15.87 15.92
C LEU A 54 -18.19 -15.31 17.33
N HIS A 55 -19.44 -15.13 17.71
CA HIS A 55 -19.81 -14.69 19.07
C HIS A 55 -19.24 -15.63 20.15
N LYS A 56 -19.28 -16.94 19.91
CA LYS A 56 -18.71 -17.94 20.84
C LYS A 56 -17.16 -17.89 20.84
N ALA A 57 -16.55 -17.62 19.68
CA ALA A 57 -15.09 -17.48 19.55
C ALA A 57 -14.58 -16.23 20.27
N GLU A 58 -15.31 -15.11 20.18
CA GLU A 58 -15.02 -13.90 20.96
C GLU A 58 -15.10 -14.15 22.47
N ALA A 59 -16.14 -14.84 22.92
CA ALA A 59 -16.29 -15.21 24.33
C ALA A 59 -15.15 -16.12 24.86
N ARG A 60 -14.52 -16.90 23.96
CA ARG A 60 -13.31 -17.70 24.26
C ARG A 60 -12.01 -16.89 24.21
N GLY A 61 -12.06 -15.63 23.76
CA GLY A 61 -10.87 -14.80 23.56
C GLY A 61 -10.00 -15.20 22.37
N TRP A 62 -10.55 -15.93 21.38
CA TRP A 62 -9.81 -16.38 20.20
C TRP A 62 -9.47 -15.23 19.26
N LEU A 63 -10.44 -14.36 19.02
CA LEU A 63 -10.35 -13.22 18.13
C LEU A 63 -11.39 -12.15 18.51
N LYS A 64 -11.33 -10.99 17.87
CA LYS A 64 -12.28 -9.88 18.06
C LYS A 64 -12.86 -9.45 16.72
N HIS A 65 -14.16 -9.21 16.68
CA HIS A 65 -14.85 -8.66 15.54
C HIS A 65 -14.98 -7.13 15.65
N ILE A 66 -14.70 -6.43 14.56
CA ILE A 66 -14.93 -4.99 14.42
C ILE A 66 -16.09 -4.79 13.46
N LEU A 67 -17.21 -4.35 13.99
CA LEU A 67 -18.42 -4.05 13.21
C LEU A 67 -18.23 -2.74 12.46
N VAL A 68 -18.06 -2.82 11.15
CA VAL A 68 -18.01 -1.66 10.25
C VAL A 68 -19.41 -1.14 9.94
N ARG A 69 -19.52 -0.04 9.20
CA ARG A 69 -20.82 0.52 8.75
C ARG A 69 -21.09 0.24 7.29
N HIS A 70 -20.07 -0.22 6.58
CA HIS A 70 -20.16 -0.63 5.18
C HIS A 70 -19.06 -1.65 4.89
N GLU A 71 -19.32 -2.68 4.11
CA GLU A 71 -18.36 -3.77 3.83
C GLU A 71 -17.11 -3.27 3.12
N GLN A 72 -17.21 -2.24 2.28
CA GLN A 72 -16.04 -1.58 1.68
C GLN A 72 -15.10 -1.04 2.76
N GLY A 73 -15.63 -0.39 3.81
CA GLY A 73 -14.84 0.04 4.97
C GLY A 73 -14.15 -1.13 5.67
N GLY A 74 -14.84 -2.27 5.77
CA GLY A 74 -14.27 -3.50 6.33
C GLY A 74 -13.07 -4.04 5.54
N THR A 75 -13.16 -4.06 4.20
CA THR A 75 -12.05 -4.50 3.36
C THR A 75 -10.86 -3.54 3.41
N HIS A 76 -11.09 -2.23 3.43
CA HIS A 76 -10.01 -1.25 3.57
C HIS A 76 -9.33 -1.33 4.94
N ALA A 77 -10.08 -1.60 6.01
CA ALA A 77 -9.52 -1.82 7.33
C ALA A 77 -8.66 -3.10 7.39
N ALA A 78 -9.14 -4.20 6.79
CA ALA A 78 -8.38 -5.46 6.68
C ALA A 78 -7.11 -5.30 5.83
N ASP A 79 -7.19 -4.55 4.71
CA ASP A 79 -6.06 -4.19 3.86
C ASP A 79 -4.98 -3.43 4.67
N ALA A 80 -5.37 -2.37 5.35
CA ALA A 80 -4.44 -1.56 6.14
C ALA A 80 -3.87 -2.31 7.35
N TYR A 81 -4.67 -3.17 8.00
CA TYR A 81 -4.19 -4.08 9.04
C TYR A 81 -3.07 -4.97 8.50
N ALA A 82 -3.26 -5.55 7.31
CA ALA A 82 -2.25 -6.39 6.69
C ALA A 82 -0.95 -5.63 6.36
N ARG A 83 -1.06 -4.43 5.80
CA ARG A 83 0.11 -3.58 5.46
C ARG A 83 0.91 -3.20 6.70
N ALA A 84 0.23 -2.77 7.75
CA ALA A 84 0.86 -2.30 8.98
C ALA A 84 1.50 -3.44 9.79
N THR A 85 0.82 -4.58 9.90
CA THR A 85 1.29 -5.73 10.70
C THR A 85 2.19 -6.70 9.93
N GLY A 86 2.07 -6.76 8.60
CA GLY A 86 2.67 -7.81 7.78
C GLY A 86 1.94 -9.15 7.85
N GLN A 87 0.79 -9.21 8.51
CA GLN A 87 -0.07 -10.40 8.62
C GLN A 87 -1.16 -10.38 7.54
N VAL A 88 -1.85 -11.51 7.36
CA VAL A 88 -3.00 -11.58 6.45
C VAL A 88 -4.21 -10.88 7.08
N GLY A 89 -4.80 -9.91 6.37
CA GLY A 89 -6.03 -9.26 6.80
C GLY A 89 -7.27 -10.14 6.56
N VAL A 90 -8.28 -10.05 7.43
CA VAL A 90 -9.51 -10.84 7.29
C VAL A 90 -10.74 -9.95 7.31
N CYS A 91 -11.62 -10.13 6.32
CA CYS A 91 -12.86 -9.39 6.21
C CYS A 91 -14.04 -10.32 5.93
N PHE A 92 -15.21 -10.02 6.54
CA PHE A 92 -16.45 -10.75 6.37
C PHE A 92 -17.53 -9.92 5.70
N GLY A 93 -18.33 -10.54 4.82
CA GLY A 93 -19.53 -9.96 4.26
C GLY A 93 -20.62 -11.02 4.05
N THR A 94 -21.89 -10.59 4.04
CA THR A 94 -23.00 -11.49 3.70
C THR A 94 -23.11 -11.68 2.18
N SER A 95 -24.05 -12.50 1.72
CA SER A 95 -24.37 -12.71 0.30
C SER A 95 -24.94 -11.44 -0.37
N GLY A 96 -25.09 -11.46 -1.67
CA GLY A 96 -25.72 -10.40 -2.46
C GLY A 96 -25.03 -9.05 -2.28
N PRO A 97 -25.73 -8.01 -1.80
CA PRO A 97 -25.16 -6.66 -1.69
C PRO A 97 -23.99 -6.59 -0.72
N GLY A 98 -23.95 -7.41 0.34
CA GLY A 98 -22.81 -7.45 1.25
C GLY A 98 -21.55 -7.94 0.54
N ALA A 99 -21.64 -8.99 -0.26
CA ALA A 99 -20.54 -9.51 -1.06
C ALA A 99 -20.09 -8.51 -2.15
N THR A 100 -21.03 -7.90 -2.88
CA THR A 100 -20.69 -6.93 -3.93
C THR A 100 -20.06 -5.64 -3.37
N ASN A 101 -20.41 -5.23 -2.16
CA ASN A 101 -19.80 -4.08 -1.49
C ASN A 101 -18.31 -4.30 -1.13
N LEU A 102 -17.83 -5.54 -1.06
CA LEU A 102 -16.41 -5.86 -0.82
C LEU A 102 -15.52 -5.64 -2.05
N VAL A 103 -16.09 -5.64 -3.26
CA VAL A 103 -15.37 -5.71 -4.54
C VAL A 103 -14.32 -4.60 -4.70
N THR A 104 -14.67 -3.36 -4.39
CA THR A 104 -13.73 -2.22 -4.48
C THR A 104 -12.51 -2.44 -3.57
N GLY A 105 -12.71 -2.90 -2.34
CA GLY A 105 -11.60 -3.16 -1.42
C GLY A 105 -10.75 -4.37 -1.82
N ILE A 106 -11.36 -5.42 -2.37
CA ILE A 106 -10.65 -6.58 -2.94
C ILE A 106 -9.77 -6.13 -4.11
N ALA A 107 -10.30 -5.31 -5.03
CA ALA A 107 -9.54 -4.78 -6.15
C ALA A 107 -8.39 -3.86 -5.70
N THR A 108 -8.58 -3.07 -4.63
CA THR A 108 -7.53 -2.25 -4.01
C THR A 108 -6.39 -3.13 -3.50
N ALA A 109 -6.71 -4.19 -2.74
CA ALA A 109 -5.73 -5.14 -2.22
C ALA A 109 -4.98 -5.87 -3.35
N GLN A 110 -5.66 -6.28 -4.42
CA GLN A 110 -5.04 -6.93 -5.59
C GLN A 110 -4.06 -6.00 -6.31
N MET A 111 -4.45 -4.76 -6.56
CA MET A 111 -3.61 -3.80 -7.25
C MET A 111 -2.35 -3.42 -6.47
N ASP A 112 -2.43 -3.41 -5.15
CA ASP A 112 -1.32 -3.04 -4.26
C ASP A 112 -0.62 -4.25 -3.63
N SER A 113 -0.98 -5.48 -4.03
CA SER A 113 -0.34 -6.72 -3.59
C SER A 113 -0.43 -6.92 -2.07
N VAL A 114 -1.64 -6.81 -1.50
CA VAL A 114 -1.90 -6.93 -0.07
C VAL A 114 -2.53 -8.29 0.25
N PRO A 115 -1.95 -9.09 1.16
CA PRO A 115 -2.49 -10.39 1.52
C PRO A 115 -3.78 -10.24 2.34
N MET A 116 -4.90 -10.75 1.82
CA MET A 116 -6.20 -10.67 2.48
C MET A 116 -7.03 -11.93 2.23
N VAL A 117 -7.72 -12.43 3.26
CA VAL A 117 -8.72 -13.49 3.15
C VAL A 117 -10.09 -12.86 3.36
N VAL A 118 -10.89 -12.88 2.29
CA VAL A 118 -12.27 -12.38 2.31
C VAL A 118 -13.21 -13.57 2.40
N ILE A 119 -14.12 -13.53 3.37
CA ILE A 119 -15.09 -14.60 3.61
C ILE A 119 -16.50 -14.04 3.41
N THR A 120 -17.23 -14.63 2.46
CA THR A 120 -18.61 -14.27 2.17
C THR A 120 -19.57 -15.37 2.58
N GLY A 121 -20.75 -14.97 3.05
CA GLY A 121 -21.88 -15.88 3.14
C GLY A 121 -22.53 -16.06 1.77
N GLN A 122 -23.10 -17.24 1.52
CA GLN A 122 -23.85 -17.54 0.29
C GLN A 122 -25.21 -18.14 0.63
N VAL A 123 -26.16 -18.08 -0.29
CA VAL A 123 -27.42 -18.81 -0.19
C VAL A 123 -27.17 -20.31 -0.02
N PRO A 124 -28.13 -21.10 0.53
CA PRO A 124 -27.94 -22.56 0.66
C PRO A 124 -27.56 -23.21 -0.67
N ARG A 125 -26.73 -24.27 -0.63
CA ARG A 125 -26.22 -24.98 -1.82
C ARG A 125 -27.31 -25.34 -2.85
N ALA A 126 -28.50 -25.73 -2.38
CA ALA A 126 -29.64 -26.06 -3.24
C ALA A 126 -30.27 -24.85 -3.95
N SER A 127 -29.99 -23.63 -3.49
CA SER A 127 -30.50 -22.39 -4.05
C SER A 127 -29.52 -21.67 -4.97
N ILE A 128 -28.28 -22.10 -5.05
CA ILE A 128 -27.27 -21.50 -5.92
C ILE A 128 -27.66 -21.72 -7.40
N GLY A 129 -27.71 -20.63 -8.19
CA GLY A 129 -28.12 -20.64 -9.60
C GLY A 129 -29.62 -20.60 -9.83
N THR A 130 -30.42 -20.24 -8.81
CA THR A 130 -31.90 -20.15 -8.92
C THR A 130 -32.41 -18.72 -8.82
N ASP A 131 -31.56 -17.71 -8.82
CA ASP A 131 -31.89 -16.30 -8.55
C ASP A 131 -32.57 -16.11 -7.18
N ALA A 132 -32.11 -16.83 -6.18
CA ALA A 132 -32.64 -16.76 -4.82
C ALA A 132 -32.42 -15.35 -4.22
N PHE A 133 -33.22 -14.99 -3.23
CA PHE A 133 -33.10 -13.70 -2.55
C PHE A 133 -31.67 -13.47 -2.01
N GLN A 134 -31.06 -12.36 -2.42
CA GLN A 134 -29.66 -12.00 -2.11
C GLN A 134 -28.62 -13.01 -2.61
N GLU A 135 -28.93 -13.78 -3.64
CA GLU A 135 -27.91 -14.55 -4.36
C GLU A 135 -27.05 -13.61 -5.23
N THR A 136 -25.77 -13.87 -5.29
CA THR A 136 -24.83 -13.23 -6.22
C THR A 136 -23.66 -14.17 -6.47
N ASP A 137 -23.27 -14.32 -7.73
CA ASP A 137 -22.06 -15.06 -8.11
C ASP A 137 -20.81 -14.23 -7.79
N ILE A 138 -20.51 -14.12 -6.48
CA ILE A 138 -19.34 -13.37 -6.03
C ILE A 138 -18.03 -14.04 -6.49
N PHE A 139 -18.03 -15.37 -6.66
CA PHE A 139 -16.90 -16.10 -7.23
C PHE A 139 -16.57 -15.59 -8.64
N GLY A 140 -17.56 -15.53 -9.54
CA GLY A 140 -17.38 -15.02 -10.90
C GLY A 140 -17.01 -13.53 -10.94
N ILE A 141 -17.66 -12.70 -10.09
CA ILE A 141 -17.37 -11.26 -10.02
C ILE A 141 -15.94 -10.98 -9.59
N THR A 142 -15.41 -11.74 -8.64
CA THR A 142 -14.07 -11.47 -8.09
C THR A 142 -12.93 -12.19 -8.81
N LEU A 143 -13.23 -13.13 -9.70
CA LEU A 143 -12.23 -13.95 -10.40
C LEU A 143 -11.04 -13.14 -10.98
N PRO A 144 -11.22 -11.97 -11.62
CA PRO A 144 -10.11 -11.19 -12.17
C PRO A 144 -9.33 -10.35 -11.12
N ILE A 145 -9.80 -10.27 -9.88
CA ILE A 145 -9.26 -9.40 -8.85
C ILE A 145 -8.83 -10.12 -7.56
N VAL A 146 -8.74 -11.46 -7.61
CA VAL A 146 -8.23 -12.30 -6.52
C VAL A 146 -7.21 -13.29 -7.02
N LYS A 147 -6.35 -13.78 -6.15
CA LYS A 147 -5.40 -14.85 -6.49
C LYS A 147 -6.08 -16.21 -6.63
N HIS A 148 -7.09 -16.46 -5.81
CA HIS A 148 -7.91 -17.67 -5.84
C HIS A 148 -9.24 -17.48 -5.13
N SER A 149 -10.22 -18.32 -5.47
CA SER A 149 -11.56 -18.33 -4.86
C SER A 149 -12.04 -19.75 -4.62
N TRP A 150 -12.84 -19.93 -3.57
CA TRP A 150 -13.53 -21.19 -3.27
C TRP A 150 -15.00 -20.93 -3.01
N VAL A 151 -15.87 -21.84 -3.48
CA VAL A 151 -17.23 -22.02 -2.96
C VAL A 151 -17.22 -23.29 -2.13
N VAL A 152 -17.40 -23.18 -0.82
CA VAL A 152 -17.32 -24.32 0.09
C VAL A 152 -18.54 -25.24 -0.10
N ARG A 153 -18.33 -26.45 -0.56
CA ARG A 153 -19.42 -27.41 -0.82
C ARG A 153 -19.60 -28.45 0.27
N ASP A 154 -18.55 -28.69 1.04
CA ASP A 154 -18.54 -29.67 2.14
C ASP A 154 -17.90 -29.01 3.38
N PRO A 155 -18.53 -29.02 4.55
CA PRO A 155 -17.96 -28.41 5.77
C PRO A 155 -16.63 -29.07 6.19
N ARG A 156 -16.37 -30.32 5.81
CA ARG A 156 -15.12 -31.04 6.08
C ARG A 156 -13.91 -30.41 5.39
N ASP A 157 -14.14 -29.65 4.31
CA ASP A 157 -13.07 -28.98 3.56
C ASP A 157 -12.66 -27.64 4.16
N ILE A 158 -13.41 -27.07 5.11
CA ILE A 158 -13.20 -25.71 5.63
C ILE A 158 -11.78 -25.52 6.15
N GLY A 159 -11.30 -26.42 7.01
CA GLY A 159 -9.94 -26.31 7.58
C GLY A 159 -8.85 -26.30 6.51
N ARG A 160 -8.97 -27.19 5.52
CA ARG A 160 -8.04 -27.26 4.36
C ARG A 160 -8.12 -25.99 3.51
N ILE A 161 -9.32 -25.53 3.16
CA ILE A 161 -9.52 -24.32 2.34
C ILE A 161 -8.95 -23.09 3.04
N VAL A 162 -9.16 -22.92 4.34
CA VAL A 162 -8.60 -21.79 5.09
C VAL A 162 -7.07 -21.86 5.08
N ALA A 163 -6.48 -23.04 5.31
CA ALA A 163 -5.02 -23.18 5.29
C ALA A 163 -4.43 -22.87 3.90
N GLU A 164 -5.06 -23.35 2.82
CA GLU A 164 -4.69 -23.01 1.45
C GLU A 164 -4.86 -21.51 1.17
N ALA A 165 -5.93 -20.89 1.66
CA ALA A 165 -6.22 -19.48 1.47
C ALA A 165 -5.14 -18.57 2.09
N PHE A 166 -4.73 -18.84 3.33
CA PHE A 166 -3.66 -18.08 3.98
C PHE A 166 -2.32 -18.27 3.28
N LEU A 167 -2.01 -19.50 2.84
CA LEU A 167 -0.81 -19.78 2.08
C LEU A 167 -0.78 -19.02 0.75
N ILE A 168 -1.86 -19.09 -0.04
CA ILE A 168 -1.92 -18.42 -1.35
C ILE A 168 -1.90 -16.89 -1.19
N ALA A 169 -2.64 -16.35 -0.22
CA ALA A 169 -2.69 -14.91 0.00
C ALA A 169 -1.31 -14.32 0.31
N ALA A 170 -0.50 -15.01 1.11
CA ALA A 170 0.79 -14.52 1.60
C ALA A 170 1.98 -14.89 0.72
N SER A 171 1.88 -15.91 -0.14
CA SER A 171 3.01 -16.46 -0.89
C SER A 171 3.22 -15.77 -2.25
N GLY A 172 4.47 -15.76 -2.72
CA GLY A 172 4.85 -15.10 -3.97
C GLY A 172 4.50 -13.62 -3.90
N ARG A 173 3.94 -13.05 -4.97
CA ARG A 173 3.32 -11.72 -4.91
C ARG A 173 2.06 -11.83 -4.05
N PRO A 174 1.99 -11.15 -2.89
CA PRO A 174 0.80 -11.23 -2.02
C PRO A 174 -0.45 -10.68 -2.72
N GLY A 175 -1.63 -11.11 -2.24
CA GLY A 175 -2.89 -10.61 -2.79
C GLY A 175 -4.10 -11.24 -2.10
N PRO A 176 -5.33 -10.75 -2.41
CA PRO A 176 -6.55 -11.23 -1.82
C PRO A 176 -6.97 -12.60 -2.36
N VAL A 177 -7.67 -13.36 -1.52
CA VAL A 177 -8.39 -14.58 -1.86
C VAL A 177 -9.79 -14.52 -1.31
N LEU A 178 -10.74 -15.27 -1.90
CA LEU A 178 -12.14 -15.30 -1.49
C LEU A 178 -12.57 -16.72 -1.08
N ILE A 179 -13.27 -16.83 0.04
CA ILE A 179 -13.95 -18.06 0.49
C ILE A 179 -15.44 -17.77 0.62
N ASP A 180 -16.24 -18.33 -0.27
CA ASP A 180 -17.71 -18.18 -0.27
C ASP A 180 -18.36 -19.39 0.42
N VAL A 181 -19.08 -19.14 1.52
CA VAL A 181 -19.59 -20.20 2.42
C VAL A 181 -21.11 -20.23 2.38
N PRO A 182 -21.72 -21.26 1.74
CA PRO A 182 -23.16 -21.44 1.76
C PRO A 182 -23.70 -21.59 3.18
N LYS A 183 -24.89 -21.00 3.42
CA LYS A 183 -25.53 -20.94 4.74
C LYS A 183 -25.70 -22.31 5.38
N ASP A 184 -26.12 -23.30 4.62
CA ASP A 184 -26.33 -24.67 5.07
C ASP A 184 -25.01 -25.38 5.43
N VAL A 185 -23.90 -25.07 4.76
CA VAL A 185 -22.55 -25.53 5.14
C VAL A 185 -22.15 -25.00 6.52
N GLY A 186 -22.50 -23.74 6.83
CA GLY A 186 -22.20 -23.15 8.13
C GLY A 186 -22.89 -23.84 9.32
N VAL A 187 -24.05 -24.47 9.12
CA VAL A 187 -24.81 -25.16 10.19
C VAL A 187 -24.65 -26.69 10.18
N GLU A 188 -24.17 -27.27 9.07
CA GLU A 188 -24.00 -28.72 8.94
C GLU A 188 -22.96 -29.26 9.90
N GLU A 189 -23.36 -30.29 10.70
CA GLU A 189 -22.48 -30.91 11.66
C GLU A 189 -21.72 -32.10 11.08
N PHE A 190 -20.45 -32.24 11.45
CA PHE A 190 -19.57 -33.32 11.00
C PHE A 190 -18.53 -33.70 12.04
N ASP A 191 -17.88 -34.85 11.84
CA ASP A 191 -16.71 -35.26 12.64
C ASP A 191 -15.51 -34.42 12.25
N TYR A 192 -15.00 -33.64 13.20
CA TYR A 192 -13.99 -32.60 12.98
C TYR A 192 -12.58 -33.09 13.28
N THR A 193 -11.67 -32.79 12.37
CA THR A 193 -10.23 -32.88 12.58
C THR A 193 -9.61 -31.54 12.20
N PRO A 194 -8.95 -30.85 13.13
CA PRO A 194 -8.26 -29.59 12.83
C PRO A 194 -7.19 -29.74 11.78
N VAL A 195 -7.00 -28.71 10.97
CA VAL A 195 -5.92 -28.61 9.99
C VAL A 195 -4.92 -27.56 10.49
N GLU A 196 -3.68 -27.96 10.67
CA GLU A 196 -2.63 -27.07 11.14
C GLU A 196 -2.13 -26.16 9.99
N PRO A 197 -1.76 -24.89 10.30
CA PRO A 197 -1.14 -24.00 9.31
C PRO A 197 0.07 -24.61 8.61
N GLY A 198 0.15 -24.44 7.30
CA GLY A 198 1.25 -24.95 6.47
C GLY A 198 1.20 -26.45 6.14
N THR A 199 0.21 -27.19 6.64
CA THR A 199 0.06 -28.62 6.31
C THR A 199 -0.75 -28.90 5.05
N ALA A 200 -1.64 -27.96 4.67
CA ALA A 200 -2.41 -28.05 3.42
C ALA A 200 -1.76 -27.17 2.35
N VAL A 201 -1.28 -27.82 1.30
CA VAL A 201 -0.67 -27.17 0.13
C VAL A 201 -1.44 -27.58 -1.11
N PRO A 202 -1.95 -26.63 -1.92
CA PRO A 202 -2.69 -26.95 -3.13
C PRO A 202 -1.84 -27.77 -4.11
N ALA A 203 -2.45 -28.67 -4.83
CA ALA A 203 -1.76 -29.47 -5.85
C ALA A 203 -1.15 -28.54 -6.92
N GLY A 204 0.14 -28.71 -7.21
CA GLY A 204 0.86 -27.89 -8.18
C GLY A 204 1.30 -26.51 -7.66
N PHE A 205 1.01 -26.17 -6.40
CA PHE A 205 1.48 -24.92 -5.82
C PHE A 205 3.00 -24.92 -5.65
N GLN A 206 3.65 -23.84 -6.07
CA GLN A 206 5.08 -23.65 -5.93
C GLN A 206 5.35 -22.34 -5.18
N LEU A 207 6.24 -22.40 -4.21
CA LEU A 207 6.78 -21.19 -3.58
C LEU A 207 7.63 -20.41 -4.61
N ALA A 208 7.74 -19.11 -4.40
CA ALA A 208 8.66 -18.29 -5.20
C ALA A 208 10.08 -18.90 -5.13
N PRO A 209 10.79 -18.97 -6.27
CA PRO A 209 12.15 -19.50 -6.29
C PRO A 209 13.11 -18.58 -5.50
N ALA A 210 14.17 -19.18 -4.98
CA ALA A 210 15.31 -18.39 -4.52
C ALA A 210 15.96 -17.67 -5.72
N PRO A 211 16.52 -16.46 -5.51
CA PRO A 211 17.26 -15.75 -6.56
C PRO A 211 18.39 -16.61 -7.15
N GLU A 212 18.47 -16.65 -8.49
CA GLU A 212 19.48 -17.43 -9.19
C GLU A 212 20.88 -16.81 -9.03
N PRO A 213 21.91 -17.55 -8.60
CA PRO A 213 23.27 -17.01 -8.40
C PRO A 213 23.85 -16.30 -9.63
N ALA A 214 23.67 -16.84 -10.82
CA ALA A 214 24.17 -16.22 -12.05
C ALA A 214 23.54 -14.85 -12.33
N SER A 215 22.26 -14.68 -11.98
CA SER A 215 21.58 -13.38 -12.08
C SER A 215 22.09 -12.39 -11.05
N LEU A 216 22.42 -12.85 -9.85
CA LEU A 216 23.01 -12.02 -8.79
C LEU A 216 24.42 -11.56 -9.16
N ASP A 217 25.26 -12.45 -9.69
CA ASP A 217 26.60 -12.13 -10.19
C ASP A 217 26.55 -11.06 -11.29
N ALA A 218 25.64 -11.24 -12.26
CA ALA A 218 25.44 -10.27 -13.33
C ALA A 218 24.95 -8.91 -12.82
N ALA A 219 24.05 -8.90 -11.85
CA ALA A 219 23.56 -7.68 -11.22
C ALA A 219 24.71 -6.95 -10.47
N LEU A 220 25.50 -7.69 -9.71
CA LEU A 220 26.63 -7.12 -8.96
C LEU A 220 27.70 -6.52 -9.90
N GLU A 221 27.96 -7.17 -11.03
CA GLU A 221 28.90 -6.62 -12.02
C GLU A 221 28.39 -5.29 -12.62
N LEU A 222 27.07 -5.15 -12.88
CA LEU A 222 26.50 -3.88 -13.32
C LEU A 222 26.66 -2.79 -12.24
N ILE A 223 26.42 -3.13 -10.98
CA ILE A 223 26.58 -2.20 -9.84
C ILE A 223 28.03 -1.73 -9.72
N ARG A 224 29.00 -2.63 -9.89
CA ARG A 224 30.44 -2.30 -9.84
C ARG A 224 30.87 -1.33 -10.93
N GLN A 225 30.25 -1.38 -12.10
CA GLN A 225 30.60 -0.54 -13.25
C GLN A 225 29.90 0.82 -13.26
N ALA A 226 28.75 0.95 -12.62
CA ALA A 226 27.92 2.14 -12.68
C ALA A 226 28.60 3.39 -12.13
N ARG A 227 28.41 4.52 -12.82
CA ARG A 227 28.88 5.85 -12.40
C ARG A 227 27.73 6.75 -11.94
N ARG A 228 26.54 6.51 -12.46
CA ARG A 228 25.30 7.25 -12.13
C ARG A 228 24.18 6.27 -11.76
N PRO A 229 24.41 5.37 -10.79
CA PRO A 229 23.38 4.42 -10.36
C PRO A 229 22.23 5.12 -9.66
N LEU A 230 21.03 4.51 -9.73
CA LEU A 230 19.86 4.89 -8.94
C LEU A 230 19.17 3.62 -8.42
N LEU A 231 18.99 3.54 -7.11
CA LEU A 231 18.21 2.47 -6.47
C LEU A 231 16.74 2.91 -6.42
N TYR A 232 15.88 2.18 -7.12
CA TYR A 232 14.46 2.44 -7.26
C TYR A 232 13.66 1.41 -6.47
N VAL A 233 13.10 1.83 -5.33
CA VAL A 233 12.51 0.96 -4.30
C VAL A 233 11.00 1.02 -4.34
N GLY A 234 10.37 -0.13 -4.56
CA GLY A 234 8.91 -0.28 -4.58
C GLY A 234 8.33 -0.94 -3.33
N GLY A 235 7.01 -1.18 -3.36
CA GLY A 235 6.27 -1.81 -2.27
C GLY A 235 6.74 -3.22 -1.92
N GLY A 236 7.35 -3.95 -2.85
CA GLY A 236 7.92 -5.27 -2.62
C GLY A 236 9.03 -5.27 -1.55
N ALA A 237 9.81 -4.19 -1.44
CA ALA A 237 10.81 -4.04 -0.38
C ALA A 237 10.17 -3.88 1.01
N ILE A 238 9.01 -3.21 1.10
CA ILE A 238 8.22 -3.13 2.34
C ILE A 238 7.64 -4.49 2.70
N SER A 239 7.04 -5.19 1.71
CA SER A 239 6.40 -6.49 1.93
C SER A 239 7.39 -7.55 2.42
N SER A 240 8.57 -7.62 1.82
CA SER A 240 9.65 -8.54 2.22
C SER A 240 10.40 -8.13 3.49
N GLY A 241 10.20 -6.90 4.00
CA GLY A 241 10.92 -6.37 5.15
C GLY A 241 12.39 -6.08 4.87
N ALA A 242 12.73 -5.71 3.63
CA ALA A 242 14.10 -5.53 3.14
C ALA A 242 14.71 -4.14 3.43
N HIS A 243 14.13 -3.34 4.33
CA HIS A 243 14.56 -1.96 4.57
C HIS A 243 16.01 -1.85 5.07
N ALA A 244 16.46 -2.78 5.90
CA ALA A 244 17.86 -2.79 6.37
C ALA A 244 18.84 -3.12 5.24
N GLU A 245 18.50 -4.07 4.39
CA GLU A 245 19.29 -4.50 3.25
C GLU A 245 19.33 -3.42 2.15
N VAL A 246 18.21 -2.71 1.93
CA VAL A 246 18.17 -1.52 1.05
C VAL A 246 19.13 -0.44 1.54
N ALA A 247 19.11 -0.13 2.83
CA ALA A 247 20.02 0.85 3.42
C ALA A 247 21.49 0.40 3.31
N ALA A 248 21.77 -0.85 3.67
CA ALA A 248 23.13 -1.40 3.61
C ALA A 248 23.71 -1.40 2.18
N LEU A 249 22.91 -1.76 1.16
CA LEU A 249 23.35 -1.73 -0.23
C LEU A 249 23.57 -0.28 -0.72
N ALA A 250 22.65 0.62 -0.37
CA ALA A 250 22.75 2.04 -0.71
C ALA A 250 24.01 2.67 -0.12
N GLU A 251 24.31 2.42 1.14
CA GLU A 251 25.50 2.94 1.81
C GLU A 251 26.80 2.36 1.22
N ARG A 252 26.84 1.03 1.02
CA ARG A 252 28.03 0.32 0.51
C ARG A 252 28.49 0.87 -0.84
N PHE A 253 27.56 1.03 -1.78
CA PHE A 253 27.87 1.49 -3.12
C PHE A 253 27.55 2.98 -3.34
N ARG A 254 27.15 3.70 -2.29
CA ARG A 254 26.76 5.12 -2.33
C ARG A 254 25.72 5.39 -3.41
N LEU A 255 24.63 4.58 -3.39
CA LEU A 255 23.53 4.67 -4.35
C LEU A 255 22.51 5.71 -3.89
N PRO A 256 22.19 6.72 -4.70
CA PRO A 256 20.98 7.51 -4.45
C PRO A 256 19.75 6.59 -4.46
N VAL A 257 18.81 6.84 -3.54
CA VAL A 257 17.60 6.02 -3.36
C VAL A 257 16.37 6.85 -3.65
N THR A 258 15.52 6.36 -4.55
CA THR A 258 14.18 6.88 -4.79
C THR A 258 13.14 5.82 -4.48
N THR A 259 11.98 6.23 -3.97
CA THR A 259 10.90 5.31 -3.64
C THR A 259 9.68 5.56 -4.51
N THR A 260 8.88 4.51 -4.76
CA THR A 260 7.50 4.68 -5.21
C THR A 260 6.63 5.18 -4.05
N LEU A 261 5.38 5.56 -4.35
CA LEU A 261 4.39 5.85 -3.32
C LEU A 261 4.21 4.67 -2.35
N MET A 262 4.25 3.42 -2.87
CA MET A 262 4.15 2.20 -2.06
C MET A 262 5.46 1.78 -1.40
N GLY A 263 6.60 2.27 -1.89
CA GLY A 263 7.92 2.03 -1.31
C GLY A 263 8.31 3.02 -0.21
N LYS A 264 7.46 4.01 0.06
CA LYS A 264 7.70 5.05 1.06
C LYS A 264 7.90 4.41 2.45
N GLY A 265 8.97 4.85 3.14
CA GLY A 265 9.40 4.25 4.41
C GLY A 265 10.34 3.04 4.28
N ALA A 266 10.61 2.52 3.07
CA ALA A 266 11.60 1.46 2.88
C ALA A 266 13.04 1.95 3.06
N PHE A 267 13.26 3.24 2.94
CA PHE A 267 14.53 3.91 3.16
C PHE A 267 14.29 5.21 3.92
N ASP A 268 15.20 5.59 4.80
CA ASP A 268 15.08 6.84 5.55
C ASP A 268 15.11 8.04 4.59
N GLU A 269 14.00 8.76 4.51
CA GLU A 269 13.83 9.90 3.60
C GLU A 269 14.67 11.11 3.99
N LEU A 270 15.14 11.19 5.24
CA LEU A 270 16.09 12.21 5.72
C LEU A 270 17.55 11.86 5.46
N HIS A 271 17.84 10.63 5.04
CA HIS A 271 19.20 10.21 4.73
C HIS A 271 19.76 10.99 3.52
N HIS A 272 21.05 11.33 3.53
CA HIS A 272 21.67 12.14 2.47
C HIS A 272 21.58 11.51 1.07
N LEU A 273 21.52 10.17 0.97
CA LEU A 273 21.31 9.44 -0.28
C LEU A 273 19.84 9.41 -0.73
N SER A 274 18.88 9.76 0.11
CA SER A 274 17.47 9.79 -0.31
C SER A 274 17.24 10.91 -1.32
N VAL A 275 16.57 10.59 -2.42
CA VAL A 275 16.08 11.59 -3.39
C VAL A 275 14.55 11.71 -3.39
N GLY A 276 13.90 11.15 -2.36
CA GLY A 276 12.45 11.20 -2.21
C GLY A 276 11.70 10.35 -3.24
N MET A 277 10.41 10.60 -3.38
CA MET A 277 9.53 9.90 -4.30
C MET A 277 9.73 10.40 -5.74
N LEU A 278 9.71 9.48 -6.74
CA LEU A 278 9.70 9.82 -8.16
C LEU A 278 8.30 9.74 -8.76
N GLY A 279 8.17 10.13 -10.02
CA GLY A 279 6.94 10.01 -10.80
C GLY A 279 6.15 11.31 -10.90
N MET A 280 4.86 11.21 -11.21
CA MET A 280 4.00 12.34 -11.60
C MET A 280 4.06 13.52 -10.61
N HIS A 281 3.99 13.27 -9.32
CA HIS A 281 4.11 14.27 -8.25
C HIS A 281 5.36 14.04 -7.37
N GLY A 282 6.36 13.38 -7.94
CA GLY A 282 7.64 13.16 -7.29
C GLY A 282 8.49 14.43 -7.19
N THR A 283 9.59 14.34 -6.47
CA THR A 283 10.56 15.44 -6.39
C THR A 283 11.23 15.67 -7.75
N ALA A 284 11.58 16.91 -8.04
CA ALA A 284 12.30 17.25 -9.28
C ALA A 284 13.61 16.46 -9.39
N TYR A 285 14.38 16.41 -8.32
CA TYR A 285 15.68 15.74 -8.31
C TYR A 285 15.58 14.20 -8.43
N ALA A 286 14.50 13.55 -7.96
CA ALA A 286 14.26 12.14 -8.21
C ALA A 286 13.96 11.87 -9.70
N ASN A 287 13.11 12.71 -10.29
CA ASN A 287 12.76 12.63 -11.71
C ASN A 287 13.94 12.94 -12.64
N PHE A 288 14.80 13.88 -12.27
CA PHE A 288 16.04 14.14 -12.99
C PHE A 288 17.03 12.98 -12.82
N ALA A 289 17.15 12.45 -11.60
CA ALA A 289 18.02 11.32 -11.34
C ALA A 289 17.64 10.08 -12.15
N VAL A 290 16.36 9.74 -12.25
CA VAL A 290 15.93 8.61 -13.10
C VAL A 290 16.15 8.88 -14.58
N THR A 291 16.07 10.14 -15.01
CA THR A 291 16.32 10.51 -16.42
C THR A 291 17.79 10.37 -16.80
N GLU A 292 18.72 10.73 -15.91
CA GLU A 292 20.16 10.78 -16.22
C GLU A 292 20.96 9.57 -15.70
N CYS A 293 20.35 8.64 -14.95
CA CYS A 293 21.08 7.47 -14.45
C CYS A 293 21.61 6.58 -15.59
N ASP A 294 22.74 5.91 -15.35
CA ASP A 294 23.33 4.90 -16.23
C ASP A 294 23.00 3.46 -15.78
N LEU A 295 22.53 3.29 -14.54
CA LEU A 295 22.02 2.04 -13.99
C LEU A 295 20.81 2.32 -13.12
N LEU A 296 19.70 1.65 -13.42
CA LEU A 296 18.48 1.64 -12.60
C LEU A 296 18.34 0.28 -11.93
N ILE A 297 18.36 0.26 -10.60
CA ILE A 297 18.19 -0.96 -9.81
C ILE A 297 16.76 -0.94 -9.23
N ALA A 298 15.82 -1.60 -9.90
CA ALA A 298 14.45 -1.68 -9.47
C ALA A 298 14.26 -2.87 -8.51
N THR A 299 13.80 -2.58 -7.30
CA THR A 299 13.63 -3.57 -6.22
C THR A 299 12.17 -3.59 -5.75
N GLY A 300 11.44 -4.66 -6.12
CA GLY A 300 10.02 -4.83 -5.80
C GLY A 300 9.14 -3.70 -6.34
N ALA A 301 9.40 -3.28 -7.59
CA ALA A 301 8.72 -2.17 -8.26
C ALA A 301 8.23 -2.59 -9.64
N ARG A 302 6.95 -2.36 -9.95
CA ARG A 302 6.29 -2.82 -11.18
C ARG A 302 6.33 -1.85 -12.37
N PHE A 303 7.02 -0.74 -12.29
CA PHE A 303 7.08 0.30 -13.33
C PHE A 303 5.69 0.84 -13.70
N ASP A 304 4.97 1.31 -12.69
CA ASP A 304 3.63 1.91 -12.83
C ASP A 304 3.66 3.16 -13.73
N ASP A 305 2.57 3.40 -14.48
CA ASP A 305 2.47 4.53 -15.41
C ASP A 305 2.54 5.90 -14.72
N ARG A 306 2.09 6.00 -13.45
CA ARG A 306 2.23 7.23 -12.64
C ARG A 306 3.68 7.52 -12.26
N VAL A 307 4.54 6.51 -12.30
CA VAL A 307 5.97 6.62 -12.03
C VAL A 307 6.75 6.86 -13.33
N THR A 308 6.47 6.06 -14.36
CA THR A 308 7.27 6.08 -15.59
C THR A 308 6.96 7.25 -16.52
N GLY A 309 5.72 7.76 -16.47
CA GLY A 309 5.26 8.67 -17.51
C GLY A 309 5.44 8.04 -18.89
N ARG A 310 5.96 8.80 -19.86
CA ARG A 310 6.28 8.29 -21.19
C ARG A 310 7.48 7.35 -21.14
N LEU A 311 7.28 6.08 -21.47
CA LEU A 311 8.24 4.99 -21.30
C LEU A 311 9.58 5.19 -22.03
N ASP A 312 9.60 5.76 -23.22
CA ASP A 312 10.83 6.01 -23.98
C ASP A 312 11.73 7.09 -23.34
N GLY A 313 11.13 7.93 -22.48
CA GLY A 313 11.81 8.94 -21.71
C GLY A 313 12.16 8.51 -20.27
N PHE A 314 11.75 7.31 -19.83
CA PHE A 314 12.04 6.80 -18.49
C PHE A 314 13.36 6.05 -18.47
N ALA A 315 14.32 6.56 -17.70
CA ALA A 315 15.67 6.01 -17.59
C ALA A 315 16.29 5.67 -18.97
N PRO A 316 16.31 6.62 -19.92
CA PRO A 316 16.55 6.33 -21.36
C PRO A 316 17.97 5.83 -21.65
N ARG A 317 18.91 6.02 -20.72
CA ARG A 317 20.31 5.60 -20.81
C ARG A 317 20.69 4.44 -19.92
N ALA A 318 19.80 4.12 -18.95
CA ALA A 318 20.14 3.17 -17.93
C ALA A 318 20.05 1.74 -18.45
N ARG A 319 21.04 0.94 -18.08
CA ARG A 319 20.84 -0.51 -17.93
C ARG A 319 19.93 -0.72 -16.74
N VAL A 320 19.11 -1.79 -16.77
CA VAL A 320 18.09 -2.05 -15.76
C VAL A 320 18.33 -3.41 -15.09
N ILE A 321 18.51 -3.41 -13.78
CA ILE A 321 18.36 -4.59 -12.93
C ILE A 321 16.94 -4.57 -12.39
N HIS A 322 16.17 -5.66 -12.57
CA HIS A 322 14.84 -5.79 -12.01
C HIS A 322 14.79 -6.98 -11.04
N ILE A 323 14.64 -6.67 -9.76
CA ILE A 323 14.50 -7.65 -8.67
C ILE A 323 13.02 -7.68 -8.29
N ASP A 324 12.33 -8.78 -8.58
CA ASP A 324 10.92 -8.94 -8.26
C ASP A 324 10.59 -10.41 -7.98
N ILE A 325 9.65 -10.64 -7.05
CA ILE A 325 9.17 -11.97 -6.70
C ILE A 325 8.25 -12.56 -7.77
N ASP A 326 7.62 -11.69 -8.58
CA ASP A 326 6.66 -12.07 -9.63
C ASP A 326 7.34 -12.06 -11.00
N ALA A 327 7.65 -13.23 -11.51
CA ALA A 327 8.24 -13.39 -12.84
C ALA A 327 7.38 -12.76 -13.96
N ALA A 328 6.07 -12.62 -13.76
CA ALA A 328 5.16 -12.01 -14.74
C ALA A 328 5.28 -10.47 -14.82
N GLU A 329 5.81 -9.83 -13.79
CA GLU A 329 6.11 -8.38 -13.82
C GLU A 329 7.44 -8.08 -14.52
N VAL A 330 8.36 -9.05 -14.56
CA VAL A 330 9.68 -8.86 -15.18
C VAL A 330 9.54 -8.68 -16.70
N GLY A 331 9.96 -7.54 -17.20
CA GLY A 331 9.90 -7.21 -18.64
C GLY A 331 8.51 -6.81 -19.16
N LYS A 332 7.48 -6.78 -18.34
CA LYS A 332 6.12 -6.40 -18.72
C LYS A 332 6.02 -4.95 -19.22
N THR A 333 6.62 -4.01 -18.51
CA THR A 333 6.61 -2.58 -18.85
C THR A 333 7.97 -2.11 -19.39
N ARG A 334 9.06 -2.47 -18.71
CA ARG A 334 10.44 -2.13 -19.06
C ARG A 334 11.27 -3.42 -19.11
N LEU A 335 11.91 -3.69 -20.24
CA LEU A 335 12.82 -4.83 -20.37
C LEU A 335 14.06 -4.58 -19.51
N PRO A 336 14.42 -5.50 -18.61
CA PRO A 336 15.65 -5.41 -17.85
C PRO A 336 16.84 -6.00 -18.64
N ASP A 337 18.04 -5.51 -18.33
CA ASP A 337 19.32 -6.13 -18.75
C ASP A 337 19.64 -7.35 -17.87
N VAL A 338 19.28 -7.27 -16.60
CA VAL A 338 19.38 -8.38 -15.65
C VAL A 338 18.07 -8.53 -14.88
N ALA A 339 17.48 -9.72 -14.93
CA ALA A 339 16.30 -10.11 -14.17
C ALA A 339 16.72 -10.98 -12.99
N VAL A 340 16.34 -10.58 -11.77
CA VAL A 340 16.51 -11.38 -10.55
C VAL A 340 15.12 -11.73 -10.02
N VAL A 341 14.65 -12.94 -10.33
CA VAL A 341 13.35 -13.43 -9.86
C VAL A 341 13.50 -14.05 -8.48
N GLY A 342 12.85 -13.45 -7.47
CA GLY A 342 12.91 -13.91 -6.10
C GLY A 342 12.52 -12.83 -5.10
N ASP A 343 12.53 -13.20 -3.81
CA ASP A 343 12.26 -12.27 -2.72
C ASP A 343 13.33 -11.16 -2.66
N VAL A 344 12.89 -9.90 -2.53
CA VAL A 344 13.78 -8.72 -2.51
C VAL A 344 14.81 -8.83 -1.39
N LYS A 345 14.39 -9.21 -0.18
CA LYS A 345 15.31 -9.32 0.96
C LYS A 345 16.40 -10.36 0.71
N GLN A 346 16.00 -11.56 0.26
CA GLN A 346 16.95 -12.63 -0.06
C GLN A 346 17.93 -12.21 -1.17
N ALA A 347 17.45 -11.52 -2.20
CA ALA A 347 18.32 -11.03 -3.28
C ALA A 347 19.32 -9.99 -2.77
N LEU A 348 18.89 -9.02 -1.95
CA LEU A 348 19.77 -8.01 -1.38
C LEU A 348 20.75 -8.60 -0.36
N GLU A 349 20.35 -9.55 0.48
CA GLU A 349 21.23 -10.29 1.39
C GLU A 349 22.36 -10.99 0.62
N ALA A 350 22.04 -11.67 -0.49
CA ALA A 350 23.02 -12.33 -1.32
C ALA A 350 23.98 -11.32 -1.98
N LEU A 351 23.48 -10.25 -2.60
CA LEU A 351 24.33 -9.18 -3.17
C LEU A 351 25.26 -8.56 -2.12
N LEU A 352 24.77 -8.38 -0.89
CA LEU A 352 25.58 -7.86 0.21
C LEU A 352 26.66 -8.85 0.68
N ALA A 353 26.35 -10.15 0.71
CA ALA A 353 27.32 -11.18 1.06
C ALA A 353 28.45 -11.27 0.02
N ASP A 354 28.10 -11.29 -1.28
CA ASP A 354 29.06 -11.43 -2.39
C ASP A 354 29.91 -10.18 -2.64
N SER A 355 29.48 -9.03 -2.09
CA SER A 355 30.22 -7.75 -2.16
C SER A 355 30.86 -7.34 -0.84
N GLN A 356 31.13 -8.28 0.06
CA GLN A 356 31.73 -7.97 1.36
C GLN A 356 33.09 -7.27 1.21
N GLY A 357 33.24 -6.13 1.87
CA GLY A 357 34.47 -5.30 1.81
C GLY A 357 34.61 -4.40 0.58
N GLU A 358 33.63 -4.44 -0.34
CA GLU A 358 33.62 -3.54 -1.50
C GLU A 358 33.02 -2.16 -1.18
N SER A 359 33.35 -1.19 -2.03
CA SER A 359 32.76 0.15 -2.00
C SER A 359 32.77 0.77 -3.40
N SER A 360 32.06 1.88 -3.58
CA SER A 360 32.07 2.62 -4.86
C SER A 360 33.43 3.21 -5.24
N GLY A 361 34.35 3.34 -4.30
CA GLY A 361 35.69 3.89 -4.54
C GLY A 361 35.68 5.32 -5.12
N GLY A 362 34.66 6.13 -4.82
CA GLY A 362 34.50 7.50 -5.34
C GLY A 362 33.89 7.62 -6.75
N ARG A 363 33.56 6.50 -7.43
CA ARG A 363 32.97 6.54 -8.79
C ARG A 363 31.69 7.32 -8.88
N THR A 364 30.93 7.37 -7.80
CA THR A 364 29.60 8.03 -7.72
C THR A 364 29.67 9.47 -7.20
N ASP A 365 30.83 10.01 -6.86
CA ASP A 365 30.95 11.33 -6.22
C ASP A 365 30.37 12.46 -7.07
N ALA A 366 30.79 12.55 -8.33
CA ALA A 366 30.29 13.57 -9.25
C ALA A 366 28.75 13.45 -9.48
N TRP A 367 28.25 12.22 -9.40
CA TRP A 367 26.80 11.97 -9.49
C TRP A 367 26.05 12.50 -8.26
N LEU A 368 26.56 12.23 -7.08
CA LEU A 368 25.99 12.73 -5.82
C LEU A 368 26.05 14.26 -5.74
N GLU A 369 27.13 14.89 -6.21
CA GLU A 369 27.26 16.35 -6.30
C GLU A 369 26.21 16.95 -7.26
N ARG A 370 25.97 16.31 -8.40
CA ARG A 370 24.93 16.74 -9.34
C ARG A 370 23.55 16.65 -8.72
N ILE A 371 23.22 15.56 -8.03
CA ILE A 371 21.96 15.41 -7.31
C ILE A 371 21.83 16.45 -6.19
N ALA A 372 22.90 16.72 -5.44
CA ALA A 372 22.90 17.77 -4.41
C ALA A 372 22.62 19.15 -4.99
N THR A 373 23.17 19.45 -6.18
CA THR A 373 22.89 20.67 -6.92
C THR A 373 21.40 20.78 -7.25
N TRP A 374 20.76 19.71 -7.76
CA TRP A 374 19.33 19.72 -8.02
C TRP A 374 18.49 19.88 -6.75
N LYS A 375 18.83 19.19 -5.66
CA LYS A 375 18.14 19.37 -4.37
C LYS A 375 18.19 20.81 -3.89
N HIS A 376 19.31 21.49 -4.08
CA HIS A 376 19.47 22.89 -3.70
C HIS A 376 18.59 23.84 -4.54
N HIS A 377 18.50 23.61 -5.86
CA HIS A 377 17.79 24.51 -6.79
C HIS A 377 16.31 24.22 -6.93
N TYR A 378 15.89 22.99 -6.63
CA TYR A 378 14.50 22.54 -6.78
C TYR A 378 13.94 21.92 -5.47
N PRO A 379 14.09 22.57 -4.31
CA PRO A 379 13.55 22.03 -3.08
C PRO A 379 12.01 21.95 -3.15
N LEU A 380 11.43 21.03 -2.39
CA LEU A 380 10.01 21.12 -2.07
C LEU A 380 9.81 22.28 -1.12
N VAL A 381 8.94 23.21 -1.49
CA VAL A 381 8.71 24.44 -0.75
C VAL A 381 7.32 24.43 -0.15
N VAL A 382 7.22 24.74 1.14
CA VAL A 382 5.96 25.09 1.78
C VAL A 382 5.67 26.56 1.43
N PRO A 383 4.63 26.85 0.66
CA PRO A 383 4.28 28.24 0.35
C PRO A 383 3.98 29.01 1.64
N ALA A 384 4.51 30.22 1.75
CA ALA A 384 4.22 31.13 2.85
C ALA A 384 3.25 32.23 2.39
N PRO A 385 1.95 31.92 2.17
CA PRO A 385 0.99 32.92 1.73
C PRO A 385 0.55 33.80 2.91
N GLU A 386 0.25 35.03 2.62
CA GLU A 386 -0.37 35.92 3.58
C GLU A 386 -1.86 35.51 3.78
N GLY A 387 -2.22 35.23 5.03
CA GLY A 387 -3.62 35.08 5.48
C GLY A 387 -4.23 33.71 5.38
N GLU A 388 -4.02 32.94 4.31
CA GLU A 388 -4.65 31.61 4.11
C GLU A 388 -3.73 30.45 4.52
N ILE A 389 -4.33 29.34 4.96
CA ILE A 389 -3.61 28.10 5.29
C ILE A 389 -3.23 27.37 4.00
N ALA A 390 -1.94 27.15 3.76
CA ALA A 390 -1.50 26.28 2.68
C ALA A 390 -1.65 24.81 3.09
N PRO A 391 -2.15 23.91 2.22
CA PRO A 391 -2.26 22.49 2.54
C PRO A 391 -0.90 21.86 2.89
N GLN A 392 0.18 22.27 2.22
CA GLN A 392 1.56 21.84 2.52
C GLN A 392 2.01 22.24 3.94
N GLU A 393 1.55 23.41 4.43
CA GLU A 393 1.86 23.89 5.79
C GLU A 393 1.22 22.96 6.85
N VAL A 394 -0.03 22.52 6.61
CA VAL A 394 -0.70 21.57 7.52
C VAL A 394 0.08 20.26 7.58
N VAL A 395 0.47 19.72 6.42
CA VAL A 395 1.20 18.44 6.33
C VAL A 395 2.58 18.55 6.97
N ALA A 396 3.32 19.63 6.70
CA ALA A 396 4.63 19.85 7.33
C ALA A 396 4.51 19.96 8.86
N LEU A 397 3.43 20.59 9.34
CA LEU A 397 3.17 20.70 10.78
C LEU A 397 2.79 19.35 11.40
N LEU A 398 2.08 18.47 10.69
CA LEU A 398 1.83 17.09 11.12
C LEU A 398 3.15 16.31 11.31
N GLN A 399 4.10 16.47 10.37
CA GLN A 399 5.44 15.86 10.50
C GLN A 399 6.16 16.33 11.76
N GLU A 400 6.05 17.60 12.09
CA GLU A 400 6.70 18.17 13.27
C GLU A 400 6.04 17.69 14.58
N LEU A 401 4.69 17.70 14.63
CA LEU A 401 3.92 17.38 15.83
C LEU A 401 3.82 15.87 16.10
N ALA A 402 3.89 15.04 15.07
CA ALA A 402 3.69 13.60 15.16
C ALA A 402 4.63 12.79 14.24
N PRO A 403 5.98 12.91 14.39
CA PRO A 403 6.96 12.36 13.47
C PRO A 403 6.98 10.83 13.41
N GLN A 404 6.41 10.17 14.41
CA GLN A 404 6.38 8.70 14.50
C GLN A 404 4.98 8.11 14.25
N ALA A 405 3.98 8.93 13.89
CA ALA A 405 2.63 8.44 13.66
C ALA A 405 2.56 7.46 12.48
N PHE A 406 1.61 6.53 12.54
CA PHE A 406 1.13 5.86 11.35
C PHE A 406 0.33 6.85 10.51
N ILE A 407 0.64 6.92 9.24
CA ILE A 407 -0.05 7.80 8.30
C ILE A 407 -0.88 6.95 7.35
N THR A 408 -2.19 7.17 7.37
CA THR A 408 -3.05 6.69 6.30
C THR A 408 -3.48 7.89 5.44
N THR A 409 -3.63 7.69 4.15
CA THR A 409 -4.13 8.75 3.28
C THR A 409 -5.35 8.32 2.51
N ASP A 410 -6.24 9.24 2.29
CA ASP A 410 -7.22 9.14 1.23
C ASP A 410 -6.58 9.52 -0.13
N VAL A 411 -7.32 9.48 -1.23
CA VAL A 411 -6.79 9.69 -2.58
C VAL A 411 -7.18 11.07 -3.13
N GLY A 412 -6.16 11.84 -3.56
CA GLY A 412 -6.32 13.18 -4.11
C GLY A 412 -5.06 14.04 -3.93
N GLN A 413 -5.19 15.36 -4.00
CA GLN A 413 -4.06 16.28 -3.78
C GLN A 413 -3.45 16.12 -2.38
N HIS A 414 -4.28 15.93 -1.36
CA HIS A 414 -3.85 15.69 0.02
C HIS A 414 -2.92 14.48 0.16
N GLN A 415 -3.15 13.40 -0.62
CA GLN A 415 -2.27 12.23 -0.70
C GLN A 415 -0.88 12.62 -1.23
N MET A 416 -0.84 13.45 -2.28
CA MET A 416 0.42 13.85 -2.89
C MET A 416 1.20 14.80 -1.97
N TRP A 417 0.54 15.79 -1.36
CA TRP A 417 1.19 16.64 -0.35
C TRP A 417 1.69 15.83 0.84
N ALA A 418 0.89 14.87 1.34
CA ALA A 418 1.33 13.98 2.40
C ALA A 418 2.56 13.15 1.96
N ALA A 419 2.57 12.63 0.72
CA ALA A 419 3.70 11.89 0.21
C ALA A 419 4.98 12.73 0.01
N GLN A 420 4.82 14.02 -0.30
CA GLN A 420 5.93 14.95 -0.50
C GLN A 420 6.57 15.43 0.82
N PHE A 421 5.77 15.66 1.87
CA PHE A 421 6.21 16.36 3.07
C PHE A 421 6.22 15.51 4.35
N LEU A 422 5.61 14.31 4.37
CA LEU A 422 5.71 13.40 5.51
C LEU A 422 6.83 12.39 5.30
N HIS A 423 7.57 12.13 6.35
CA HIS A 423 8.62 11.09 6.40
C HIS A 423 8.16 10.00 7.35
N THR A 424 8.12 8.76 6.89
CA THR A 424 7.61 7.65 7.68
C THR A 424 8.60 6.49 7.74
N GLY A 425 8.57 5.74 8.83
CA GLY A 425 9.29 4.48 8.95
C GLY A 425 8.63 3.34 8.15
N PRO A 426 9.29 2.16 8.11
CA PRO A 426 8.73 0.99 7.44
C PRO A 426 7.34 0.63 7.95
N ARG A 427 6.42 0.30 7.02
CA ARG A 427 5.01 -0.05 7.29
C ARG A 427 4.17 1.02 7.99
N ARG A 428 4.68 2.26 8.13
CA ARG A 428 3.92 3.38 8.73
C ARG A 428 3.24 4.28 7.69
N TRP A 429 3.45 4.04 6.40
CA TRP A 429 2.78 4.70 5.29
C TRP A 429 1.75 3.75 4.65
N ILE A 430 0.47 4.09 4.72
CA ILE A 430 -0.64 3.27 4.23
C ILE A 430 -1.54 4.10 3.32
N SER A 431 -1.58 3.76 2.04
CA SER A 431 -2.27 4.55 1.02
C SER A 431 -2.72 3.65 -0.14
N SER A 432 -3.83 3.97 -0.80
CA SER A 432 -4.23 3.30 -2.03
C SER A 432 -3.50 3.92 -3.22
N ALA A 433 -2.65 3.15 -3.88
CA ALA A 433 -1.85 3.63 -5.00
C ALA A 433 -2.33 3.08 -6.35
N GLY A 434 -2.33 1.77 -6.53
CA GLY A 434 -2.59 1.14 -7.82
C GLY A 434 -4.01 1.34 -8.32
N LEU A 435 -5.02 1.22 -7.46
CA LEU A 435 -6.41 1.50 -7.81
C LEU A 435 -6.79 2.98 -7.60
N GLY A 436 -6.15 3.66 -6.65
CA GLY A 436 -6.43 5.06 -6.36
C GLY A 436 -7.82 5.27 -5.75
N THR A 437 -8.17 4.48 -4.75
CA THR A 437 -9.52 4.41 -4.18
C THR A 437 -9.79 5.57 -3.23
N MET A 438 -10.68 6.49 -3.62
CA MET A 438 -11.25 7.48 -2.71
C MET A 438 -12.13 6.78 -1.65
N GLY A 439 -12.09 7.28 -0.39
CA GLY A 439 -12.76 6.66 0.76
C GLY A 439 -11.93 5.59 1.47
N TYR A 440 -10.68 5.38 1.07
CA TYR A 440 -9.75 4.42 1.68
C TYR A 440 -9.23 4.88 3.05
N GLY A 441 -8.90 6.16 3.21
CA GLY A 441 -8.04 6.68 4.28
C GLY A 441 -8.54 6.42 5.71
N MET A 442 -9.79 6.76 6.03
CA MET A 442 -10.33 6.60 7.38
C MET A 442 -10.59 5.12 7.75
N PRO A 443 -11.21 4.29 6.90
CA PRO A 443 -11.27 2.85 7.17
C PRO A 443 -9.88 2.20 7.34
N ALA A 444 -8.91 2.61 6.54
CA ALA A 444 -7.52 2.16 6.71
C ALA A 444 -6.97 2.51 8.09
N ALA A 445 -7.21 3.75 8.56
CA ALA A 445 -6.81 4.17 9.91
C ALA A 445 -7.47 3.33 11.01
N MET A 446 -8.74 2.91 10.84
CA MET A 446 -9.39 1.97 11.76
C MET A 446 -8.62 0.64 11.85
N GLY A 447 -8.24 0.09 10.70
CA GLY A 447 -7.48 -1.17 10.64
C GLY A 447 -6.13 -1.07 11.35
N VAL A 448 -5.40 0.02 11.12
CA VAL A 448 -4.12 0.29 11.79
C VAL A 448 -4.31 0.48 13.29
N GLN A 449 -5.26 1.32 13.70
CA GLN A 449 -5.49 1.61 15.13
C GLN A 449 -5.95 0.37 15.90
N THR A 450 -6.70 -0.53 15.24
CA THR A 450 -7.09 -1.82 15.82
C THR A 450 -5.87 -2.72 16.08
N ALA A 451 -4.88 -2.68 15.19
CA ALA A 451 -3.65 -3.45 15.33
C ALA A 451 -2.68 -2.84 16.37
N PHE A 452 -2.64 -1.53 16.46
CA PHE A 452 -1.71 -0.76 17.29
C PHE A 452 -2.48 0.25 18.15
N PRO A 453 -3.16 -0.21 19.22
CA PRO A 453 -4.05 0.64 20.03
C PRO A 453 -3.33 1.78 20.74
N ASP A 454 -2.06 1.60 21.07
CA ASP A 454 -1.25 2.57 21.83
C ASP A 454 -0.47 3.54 20.91
N GLU A 455 -0.49 3.33 19.60
CA GLU A 455 0.23 4.16 18.64
C GLU A 455 -0.66 5.29 18.11
N GLN A 456 -0.05 6.39 17.72
CA GLN A 456 -0.77 7.47 17.07
C GLN A 456 -1.02 7.16 15.60
N VAL A 457 -2.28 7.24 15.17
CA VAL A 457 -2.70 7.03 13.78
C VAL A 457 -3.37 8.30 13.25
N ILE A 458 -2.86 8.82 12.16
CA ILE A 458 -3.37 10.03 11.48
C ILE A 458 -3.84 9.65 10.08
N CYS A 459 -5.11 9.95 9.80
CA CYS A 459 -5.67 9.88 8.46
C CYS A 459 -5.61 11.27 7.82
N VAL A 460 -4.89 11.43 6.71
CA VAL A 460 -4.89 12.66 5.90
C VAL A 460 -5.88 12.47 4.75
N ALA A 461 -6.95 13.25 4.73
CA ALA A 461 -8.04 13.14 3.76
C ALA A 461 -8.37 14.47 3.08
N GLY A 462 -9.11 14.42 1.98
CA GLY A 462 -9.75 15.58 1.37
C GLY A 462 -11.25 15.59 1.68
N ASP A 463 -11.87 16.75 1.57
CA ASP A 463 -13.28 16.97 1.85
C ASP A 463 -14.22 16.13 0.95
N ALA A 464 -13.87 15.93 -0.31
CA ALA A 464 -14.65 15.07 -1.22
C ALA A 464 -14.47 13.58 -0.94
N SER A 465 -13.23 13.13 -0.70
CA SER A 465 -12.92 11.71 -0.55
C SER A 465 -13.40 11.14 0.78
N ILE A 466 -13.33 11.92 1.88
CA ILE A 466 -13.77 11.48 3.20
C ILE A 466 -15.28 11.15 3.23
N LEU A 467 -16.08 11.79 2.38
CA LEU A 467 -17.53 11.55 2.30
C LEU A 467 -17.89 10.14 1.83
N MET A 468 -17.00 9.45 1.12
CA MET A 468 -17.29 8.13 0.55
C MET A 468 -17.40 7.02 1.62
N ASN A 469 -16.75 7.18 2.78
CA ASN A 469 -16.83 6.26 3.91
C ASN A 469 -17.01 7.01 5.25
N ILE A 470 -17.67 8.16 5.22
CA ILE A 470 -17.87 9.01 6.40
C ILE A 470 -18.63 8.32 7.53
N GLN A 471 -19.48 7.33 7.22
CA GLN A 471 -20.23 6.54 8.17
C GLN A 471 -19.35 5.74 9.15
N GLU A 472 -18.09 5.52 8.80
CA GLU A 472 -17.14 4.82 9.68
C GLU A 472 -16.72 5.66 10.91
N LEU A 473 -17.11 6.94 10.97
CA LEU A 473 -17.07 7.71 12.23
C LEU A 473 -17.84 6.97 13.34
N GLY A 474 -18.95 6.29 12.99
CA GLY A 474 -19.67 5.44 13.94
C GLY A 474 -18.86 4.24 14.43
N THR A 475 -17.96 3.70 13.62
CA THR A 475 -17.06 2.62 14.03
C THR A 475 -15.95 3.16 14.94
N LEU A 476 -15.35 4.32 14.60
CA LEU A 476 -14.36 4.97 15.46
C LEU A 476 -14.92 5.24 16.86
N SER A 477 -16.14 5.78 16.93
CA SER A 477 -16.84 6.08 18.18
C SER A 477 -17.19 4.81 18.96
N GLN A 478 -17.74 3.77 18.30
CA GLN A 478 -18.17 2.54 18.97
C GLN A 478 -17.03 1.80 19.68
N TYR A 479 -15.85 1.80 19.08
CA TYR A 479 -14.68 1.08 19.59
C TYR A 479 -13.65 1.99 20.27
N ASP A 480 -13.99 3.28 20.43
CA ASP A 480 -13.10 4.31 20.99
C ASP A 480 -11.70 4.30 20.35
N LEU A 481 -11.66 4.20 19.02
CA LEU A 481 -10.41 4.17 18.27
C LEU A 481 -9.85 5.59 18.14
N PRO A 482 -8.72 5.95 18.77
CA PRO A 482 -8.22 7.32 18.88
C PRO A 482 -7.61 7.89 17.60
N VAL A 483 -8.14 7.52 16.45
CA VAL A 483 -7.72 7.99 15.13
C VAL A 483 -7.90 9.51 15.00
N LYS A 484 -6.92 10.20 14.43
CA LYS A 484 -6.96 11.62 14.09
C LYS A 484 -7.22 11.79 12.59
N VAL A 485 -8.44 12.15 12.23
CA VAL A 485 -8.82 12.40 10.84
C VAL A 485 -8.59 13.88 10.52
N VAL A 486 -7.60 14.18 9.70
CA VAL A 486 -7.23 15.55 9.29
C VAL A 486 -7.68 15.74 7.84
N VAL A 487 -8.67 16.57 7.65
CA VAL A 487 -9.24 16.88 6.34
C VAL A 487 -8.67 18.20 5.83
N LEU A 488 -8.00 18.16 4.69
CA LEU A 488 -7.57 19.34 3.94
C LEU A 488 -8.74 19.79 3.06
N ASN A 489 -9.57 20.70 3.61
CA ASN A 489 -10.83 21.10 3.00
C ASN A 489 -10.63 22.33 2.11
N ASN A 490 -10.62 22.12 0.80
CA ASN A 490 -10.55 23.19 -0.21
C ASN A 490 -11.86 23.42 -0.96
N GLY A 491 -12.91 22.63 -0.68
CA GLY A 491 -14.21 22.72 -1.36
C GLY A 491 -14.22 22.14 -2.77
N TRP A 492 -13.25 21.28 -3.13
CA TRP A 492 -13.11 20.72 -4.46
C TRP A 492 -12.72 19.22 -4.44
N GLN A 493 -13.08 18.51 -5.49
CA GLN A 493 -12.31 17.34 -5.90
C GLN A 493 -10.96 17.86 -6.46
N GLY A 494 -10.02 18.20 -5.58
CA GLY A 494 -8.88 19.05 -5.89
C GLY A 494 -7.99 18.56 -7.03
N MET A 495 -7.72 17.25 -7.11
CA MET A 495 -6.92 16.70 -8.22
C MET A 495 -7.68 16.77 -9.55
N VAL A 496 -9.00 16.53 -9.56
CA VAL A 496 -9.84 16.69 -10.76
C VAL A 496 -9.87 18.15 -11.20
N ARG A 497 -10.03 19.08 -10.26
CA ARG A 497 -9.95 20.52 -10.54
C ARG A 497 -8.62 20.90 -11.18
N GLN A 498 -7.49 20.47 -10.60
CA GLN A 498 -6.15 20.75 -11.14
C GLN A 498 -5.99 20.25 -12.57
N TRP A 499 -6.52 19.07 -12.89
CA TRP A 499 -6.49 18.55 -14.27
C TRP A 499 -7.39 19.35 -15.21
N GLN A 500 -8.58 19.74 -14.76
CA GLN A 500 -9.49 20.59 -15.56
C GLN A 500 -8.88 21.94 -15.84
N GLU A 501 -8.19 22.54 -14.86
CA GLU A 501 -7.41 23.77 -15.04
C GLU A 501 -6.29 23.58 -16.06
N SER A 502 -5.45 22.58 -15.87
CA SER A 502 -4.22 22.39 -16.65
C SER A 502 -4.45 21.90 -18.08
N PHE A 503 -5.48 21.05 -18.32
CA PHE A 503 -5.62 20.30 -19.58
C PHE A 503 -6.98 20.45 -20.25
N TYR A 504 -7.97 21.05 -19.58
CA TYR A 504 -9.34 21.17 -20.10
C TYR A 504 -9.82 22.62 -20.18
N GLY A 505 -8.89 23.60 -20.19
CA GLY A 505 -9.19 25.03 -20.38
C GLY A 505 -10.12 25.59 -19.30
N GLU A 506 -9.85 25.23 -18.04
CA GLU A 506 -10.57 25.70 -16.84
C GLU A 506 -12.08 25.39 -16.85
N ARG A 507 -12.49 24.35 -17.58
CA ARG A 507 -13.88 23.89 -17.55
C ARG A 507 -14.11 22.97 -16.37
N TYR A 508 -14.45 23.55 -15.22
CA TYR A 508 -14.65 22.85 -13.93
C TYR A 508 -16.01 22.16 -13.88
N SER A 509 -16.11 21.00 -14.56
CA SER A 509 -17.34 20.23 -14.60
C SER A 509 -17.44 19.29 -13.43
N ALA A 510 -18.47 19.47 -12.59
CA ALA A 510 -18.85 18.59 -11.47
C ALA A 510 -17.71 18.30 -10.46
N SER A 511 -16.75 19.20 -10.30
CA SER A 511 -15.62 19.06 -9.37
C SER A 511 -15.71 19.97 -8.14
N GLU A 512 -16.56 21.00 -8.17
CA GLU A 512 -16.82 21.85 -7.00
C GLU A 512 -17.80 21.16 -6.03
N MET A 513 -17.45 21.16 -4.74
CA MET A 513 -18.17 20.44 -3.70
C MET A 513 -18.94 21.35 -2.72
N THR A 514 -18.74 22.67 -2.79
CA THR A 514 -19.24 23.62 -1.78
C THR A 514 -20.77 23.64 -1.64
N GLY A 515 -21.52 23.38 -2.71
CA GLY A 515 -22.99 23.43 -2.71
C GLY A 515 -23.69 22.37 -1.85
N GLY A 516 -23.00 21.31 -1.42
CA GLY A 516 -23.55 20.22 -0.60
C GLY A 516 -22.64 19.79 0.53
N MET A 517 -21.61 20.58 0.85
CA MET A 517 -20.63 20.24 1.87
C MET A 517 -21.25 20.28 3.27
N PRO A 518 -21.17 19.19 4.07
CA PRO A 518 -21.69 19.21 5.42
C PRO A 518 -20.83 20.07 6.35
N ASN A 519 -21.41 20.46 7.47
CA ASN A 519 -20.62 20.97 8.59
C ASN A 519 -19.90 19.79 9.26
N PHE A 520 -18.66 19.49 8.83
CA PHE A 520 -17.91 18.33 9.28
C PHE A 520 -17.74 18.23 10.80
N PRO A 521 -17.39 19.31 11.56
CA PRO A 521 -17.34 19.21 13.02
C PRO A 521 -18.67 18.78 13.63
N ALA A 522 -19.77 19.41 13.24
CA ALA A 522 -21.10 19.04 13.76
C ALA A 522 -21.50 17.59 13.34
N LEU A 523 -21.12 17.16 12.16
CA LEU A 523 -21.33 15.77 11.71
C LEU A 523 -20.53 14.78 12.56
N ALA A 524 -19.27 15.06 12.84
CA ALA A 524 -18.42 14.23 13.70
C ALA A 524 -18.98 14.13 15.11
N GLU A 525 -19.42 15.26 15.68
CA GLU A 525 -20.06 15.32 17.00
C GLU A 525 -21.36 14.49 17.06
N ALA A 526 -22.14 14.48 15.98
CA ALA A 526 -23.34 13.66 15.89
C ALA A 526 -23.04 12.15 15.93
N PHE A 527 -21.83 11.73 15.55
CA PHE A 527 -21.32 10.37 15.72
C PHE A 527 -20.60 10.14 17.08
N GLY A 528 -20.50 11.15 17.94
CA GLY A 528 -19.78 11.05 19.20
C GLY A 528 -18.25 11.19 19.04
N VAL A 529 -17.77 11.74 17.94
CA VAL A 529 -16.36 12.02 17.66
C VAL A 529 -16.10 13.52 17.84
N ARG A 530 -14.99 13.90 18.48
CA ARG A 530 -14.62 15.30 18.65
C ARG A 530 -14.45 15.98 17.29
N GLY A 531 -15.24 17.03 17.03
CA GLY A 531 -15.15 17.86 15.83
C GLY A 531 -14.37 19.15 16.08
N VAL A 532 -13.43 19.50 15.19
CA VAL A 532 -12.65 20.75 15.25
C VAL A 532 -12.61 21.37 13.86
N ARG A 533 -12.85 22.68 13.75
CA ARG A 533 -12.61 23.44 12.53
C ARG A 533 -11.48 24.44 12.74
N ILE A 534 -10.52 24.43 11.83
CA ILE A 534 -9.38 25.36 11.81
C ILE A 534 -9.48 26.19 10.53
N SER A 535 -9.77 27.48 10.68
CA SER A 535 -9.93 28.40 9.54
C SER A 535 -8.87 29.49 9.52
N GLU A 536 -8.34 29.83 10.70
CA GLU A 536 -7.38 30.91 10.85
C GLU A 536 -5.96 30.36 10.95
N ARG A 537 -5.07 30.87 10.12
CA ARG A 537 -3.66 30.43 10.10
C ARG A 537 -2.94 30.65 11.44
N ALA A 538 -3.29 31.73 12.13
CA ALA A 538 -2.71 32.05 13.44
C ALA A 538 -2.97 30.99 14.49
N ASP A 539 -4.09 30.27 14.38
CA ASP A 539 -4.54 29.25 15.32
C ASP A 539 -4.11 27.83 14.91
N LEU A 540 -3.62 27.65 13.67
CA LEU A 540 -3.36 26.34 13.09
C LEU A 540 -2.51 25.47 14.00
N ARG A 541 -1.34 25.92 14.43
CA ARG A 541 -0.42 25.13 15.26
C ARG A 541 -1.04 24.73 16.59
N GLN A 542 -1.66 25.68 17.27
CA GLN A 542 -2.25 25.42 18.59
C GLN A 542 -3.40 24.46 18.50
N GLN A 543 -4.40 24.74 17.66
CA GLN A 543 -5.60 23.91 17.56
C GLN A 543 -5.30 22.51 17.00
N LEU A 544 -4.37 22.38 16.04
CA LEU A 544 -3.94 21.10 15.54
C LEU A 544 -3.22 20.28 16.62
N SER A 545 -2.31 20.88 17.38
CA SER A 545 -1.63 20.23 18.50
C SER A 545 -2.61 19.73 19.57
N GLU A 546 -3.58 20.57 19.97
CA GLU A 546 -4.63 20.21 20.93
C GLU A 546 -5.54 19.08 20.43
N ALA A 547 -5.88 19.08 19.15
CA ALA A 547 -6.70 18.03 18.54
C ALA A 547 -5.94 16.71 18.42
N LEU A 548 -4.66 16.74 18.06
CA LEU A 548 -3.80 15.54 18.00
C LEU A 548 -3.57 14.93 19.39
N ALA A 549 -3.50 15.76 20.44
CA ALA A 549 -3.32 15.31 21.83
C ALA A 549 -4.61 14.76 22.47
N HIS A 550 -5.77 14.90 21.82
CA HIS A 550 -7.03 14.39 22.35
C HIS A 550 -6.97 12.86 22.54
N PRO A 551 -7.37 12.28 23.69
CA PRO A 551 -7.24 10.85 23.94
C PRO A 551 -8.14 9.96 23.07
N GLY A 552 -9.33 10.45 22.66
CA GLY A 552 -10.27 9.75 21.79
C GLY A 552 -10.13 10.10 20.31
N PRO A 553 -11.06 9.62 19.46
CA PRO A 553 -11.11 9.99 18.05
C PRO A 553 -11.38 11.50 17.87
N ALA A 554 -10.74 12.09 16.85
CA ALA A 554 -10.96 13.48 16.50
C ALA A 554 -11.02 13.68 14.99
N PHE A 555 -11.96 14.51 14.55
CA PHE A 555 -12.14 14.94 13.17
C PHE A 555 -11.77 16.41 13.04
N ILE A 556 -10.75 16.72 12.27
CA ILE A 556 -10.10 18.02 12.18
C ILE A 556 -10.29 18.55 10.77
N ASP A 557 -11.25 19.46 10.60
CA ASP A 557 -11.60 20.12 9.34
C ASP A 557 -10.75 21.38 9.17
N VAL A 558 -9.65 21.29 8.42
CA VAL A 558 -8.75 22.41 8.16
C VAL A 558 -9.15 23.08 6.86
N GLN A 559 -9.61 24.33 6.93
CA GLN A 559 -9.94 25.15 5.76
C GLN A 559 -8.64 25.60 5.09
N VAL A 560 -8.33 25.05 3.93
CA VAL A 560 -7.10 25.35 3.21
C VAL A 560 -7.38 26.15 1.95
N ARG A 561 -6.34 26.77 1.38
CA ARG A 561 -6.41 27.53 0.14
C ARG A 561 -7.09 26.70 -0.96
N ARG A 562 -8.12 27.28 -1.58
CA ARG A 562 -9.00 26.58 -2.52
C ARG A 562 -8.33 26.17 -3.82
N ASN A 563 -7.44 27.01 -4.35
CA ASN A 563 -6.90 26.87 -5.71
C ASN A 563 -5.45 26.37 -5.71
N GLU A 564 -4.97 25.83 -4.57
CA GLU A 564 -3.62 25.29 -4.51
C GLU A 564 -3.48 24.04 -5.40
N ASN A 565 -2.41 24.00 -6.19
CA ASN A 565 -2.07 22.87 -7.04
C ASN A 565 -0.91 22.07 -6.45
N CYS A 566 -0.88 20.78 -6.74
CA CYS A 566 0.19 19.90 -6.32
C CYS A 566 1.32 19.94 -7.36
N TYR A 567 2.46 20.54 -6.99
CA TYR A 567 3.66 20.63 -7.81
C TYR A 567 4.88 20.06 -7.08
N PRO A 568 5.95 19.62 -7.81
CA PRO A 568 6.01 19.52 -9.26
C PRO A 568 5.05 18.48 -9.82
N MET A 569 4.74 18.57 -11.13
CA MET A 569 3.89 17.60 -11.81
C MET A 569 4.45 17.25 -13.18
N VAL A 570 4.53 15.95 -13.49
CA VAL A 570 4.80 15.45 -14.86
C VAL A 570 3.46 15.37 -15.59
N PRO A 571 3.23 16.18 -16.67
CA PRO A 571 1.99 16.12 -17.44
C PRO A 571 1.78 14.74 -18.09
N PRO A 572 0.52 14.34 -18.36
CA PRO A 572 0.23 13.11 -19.08
C PRO A 572 0.97 13.05 -20.42
N GLY A 573 1.62 11.93 -20.71
CA GLY A 573 2.39 11.74 -21.96
C GLY A 573 3.75 12.43 -22.00
N ALA A 574 4.13 13.16 -20.95
CA ALA A 574 5.46 13.75 -20.81
C ALA A 574 6.45 12.75 -20.17
N SER A 575 7.75 12.99 -20.38
CA SER A 575 8.81 12.28 -19.65
C SER A 575 9.06 12.90 -18.28
N ASN A 576 9.70 12.16 -17.39
CA ASN A 576 10.00 12.62 -16.02
C ASN A 576 10.83 13.92 -15.97
N ALA A 577 11.60 14.24 -17.02
CA ALA A 577 12.32 15.50 -17.11
C ALA A 577 11.44 16.71 -17.46
N GLN A 578 10.21 16.48 -17.94
CA GLN A 578 9.31 17.52 -18.44
C GLN A 578 8.25 17.90 -17.39
N MET A 579 8.71 18.31 -16.22
CA MET A 579 7.83 18.74 -15.14
C MET A 579 7.37 20.18 -15.30
N VAL A 580 6.15 20.44 -14.81
CA VAL A 580 5.62 21.80 -14.63
C VAL A 580 5.64 22.21 -13.16
N GLY A 581 5.54 23.52 -12.89
CA GLY A 581 5.57 24.07 -11.53
C GLY A 581 6.97 24.17 -10.91
N LEU A 582 8.03 24.12 -11.72
CA LEU A 582 9.41 24.31 -11.30
C LEU A 582 9.93 25.71 -11.64
N PRO A 583 10.87 26.27 -10.86
CA PRO A 583 11.61 27.46 -11.25
C PRO A 583 12.50 27.15 -12.47
N SER A 584 12.78 28.17 -13.29
CA SER A 584 13.61 28.03 -14.49
C SER A 584 15.09 28.17 -14.11
N HIS A 585 15.85 27.10 -14.38
CA HIS A 585 17.30 27.05 -14.20
C HIS A 585 17.94 26.51 -15.49
N PRO A 586 18.06 27.32 -16.56
CA PRO A 586 18.59 26.86 -17.85
C PRO A 586 20.04 26.35 -17.77
N GLU A 587 20.80 26.80 -16.77
CA GLU A 587 22.15 26.32 -16.49
C GLU A 587 22.21 24.89 -15.95
N LEU A 588 21.11 24.37 -15.49
CA LEU A 588 20.96 23.00 -14.98
C LEU A 588 20.25 22.07 -15.97
N ALA A 589 20.48 22.29 -17.28
CA ALA A 589 19.85 21.50 -18.33
C ALA A 589 19.98 19.99 -18.05
N ILE A 590 18.83 19.29 -18.14
CA ILE A 590 18.77 17.84 -17.97
C ILE A 590 19.12 17.18 -19.28
N ASP A 591 20.04 16.24 -19.22
CA ASP A 591 20.46 15.48 -20.39
C ASP A 591 19.42 14.38 -20.71
N THR A 592 18.60 14.62 -21.70
CA THR A 592 17.56 13.71 -22.19
C THR A 592 18.00 12.91 -23.43
N THR A 593 19.29 12.86 -23.75
CA THR A 593 19.78 12.03 -24.86
C THR A 593 19.87 10.56 -24.48
N ARG A 594 19.94 9.68 -25.46
CA ARG A 594 20.20 8.24 -25.26
C ARG A 594 21.30 7.75 -26.21
N GLU A 595 21.96 6.68 -25.82
CA GLU A 595 22.97 6.02 -26.63
C GLU A 595 22.38 4.86 -27.42
N CYS A 596 22.77 4.72 -28.68
CA CYS A 596 22.40 3.58 -29.50
C CYS A 596 23.15 2.32 -29.07
N HIS A 597 22.45 1.27 -28.73
CA HIS A 597 23.06 -0.02 -28.31
C HIS A 597 23.89 -0.69 -29.43
N SER A 598 23.63 -0.35 -30.70
CA SER A 598 24.32 -0.99 -31.83
C SER A 598 25.59 -0.27 -32.28
N CYS A 599 25.63 1.06 -32.14
CA CYS A 599 26.78 1.84 -32.67
C CYS A 599 27.25 2.96 -31.72
N HIS A 600 26.73 3.00 -30.52
CA HIS A 600 27.09 3.97 -29.47
C HIS A 600 26.86 5.45 -29.84
N HIS A 601 26.11 5.73 -30.94
CA HIS A 601 25.77 7.09 -31.31
C HIS A 601 24.78 7.70 -30.31
N ILE A 602 25.08 8.89 -29.79
CA ILE A 602 24.22 9.63 -28.87
C ILE A 602 23.18 10.42 -29.67
N THR A 603 21.92 10.24 -29.36
CA THR A 603 20.79 10.89 -30.04
C THR A 603 19.73 11.33 -29.05
N ALA A 604 18.78 12.14 -29.49
CA ALA A 604 17.64 12.54 -28.65
C ALA A 604 16.86 11.31 -28.17
N SER A 605 16.43 11.31 -26.93
CA SER A 605 15.64 10.19 -26.34
C SER A 605 14.30 9.97 -27.06
N SER A 606 13.78 10.99 -27.76
CA SER A 606 12.57 10.93 -28.58
C SER A 606 12.75 10.24 -29.93
N SER A 607 13.99 9.94 -30.36
CA SER A 607 14.26 9.28 -31.65
C SER A 607 13.85 7.81 -31.58
N LEU A 608 13.03 7.32 -32.50
CA LEU A 608 12.64 5.91 -32.58
C LEU A 608 13.73 5.03 -33.22
N PHE A 609 14.59 5.64 -34.04
CA PHE A 609 15.67 4.96 -34.72
C PHE A 609 16.97 5.75 -34.56
N CYS A 610 18.08 5.06 -34.53
CA CYS A 610 19.40 5.67 -34.50
C CYS A 610 19.67 6.37 -35.85
N PRO A 611 19.98 7.68 -35.88
CA PRO A 611 20.25 8.39 -37.13
C PRO A 611 21.56 7.94 -37.79
N ASN A 612 22.46 7.27 -37.03
CA ASN A 612 23.75 6.82 -37.56
C ASN A 612 23.71 5.42 -38.17
N CYS A 613 23.00 4.47 -37.57
CA CYS A 613 23.00 3.07 -38.04
C CYS A 613 21.62 2.51 -38.38
N GLY A 614 20.54 3.28 -38.19
CA GLY A 614 19.17 2.88 -38.47
C GLY A 614 18.57 1.87 -37.50
N SER A 615 19.33 1.41 -36.50
CA SER A 615 18.79 0.48 -35.50
C SER A 615 17.67 1.11 -34.70
N ARG A 616 16.66 0.33 -34.37
CA ARG A 616 15.60 0.77 -33.46
C ARG A 616 16.22 1.01 -32.07
N LEU A 617 15.89 2.15 -31.51
CA LEU A 617 16.42 2.61 -30.22
C LEU A 617 15.48 2.23 -29.09
#